data_2978bf40fdf1e5e03cf7cbeef3e1ee1d
#
_entry.id   2978bf40fdf1e5e03cf7cbeef3e1ee1d
#
_cell.length_a   1.000
_cell.length_b   1.000
_cell.length_c   1.000
_cell.angle_alpha   90.00
_cell.angle_beta   90.00
_cell.angle_gamma   90.00
#
_symmetry.space_group_name_H-M   'P 1'
#
loop_
_entity.id
_entity.type
_entity.pdbx_description
1 polymer ?
#
loop_
_entity_poly.entity_id
_entity_poly.type
_entity_poly.pdbx_seq_one_letter_code
_entity_poly.pdbx_strand_id
1 'polypeptide(L)'
;QGVIVDPTGVLKPGDSALMSVNNEPPRWLQVVSLEDFYAIELTEEDVKEFSDFAATSGDDVGKGNMTDSTSIYQNVKVGNYALLMAMHVTSKEINNWTWQTFWWSPYNDHPFFGADRPTSISAPWGHYNMRTAYFMVTPAGSAAGEPFVSFNPYLETNLFGTVPIKTKNGVLDSIPWTGVNSNCMTCHRLAARAPGNFNTPAYQPDGFIGIGDSVFAGMTKVDFLWSVAIRPQ
;
A
#
# COMPACT_ATOMS: atom_id res chain seq x y z
N GLN A 1 -3.19 -5.68 13.70
CA GLN A 1 -4.34 -6.58 13.90
C GLN A 1 -4.28 -7.67 12.84
N GLY A 2 -4.52 -8.92 13.24
CA GLY A 2 -4.63 -10.06 12.32
C GLY A 2 -6.04 -10.66 12.38
N VAL A 3 -6.38 -11.39 11.35
CA VAL A 3 -7.59 -12.20 11.27
C VAL A 3 -7.22 -13.62 10.89
N ILE A 4 -8.13 -14.55 11.08
CA ILE A 4 -8.02 -15.94 10.65
C ILE A 4 -8.99 -16.15 9.49
N VAL A 5 -8.48 -16.71 8.41
CA VAL A 5 -9.31 -17.26 7.33
C VAL A 5 -9.15 -18.77 7.36
N ASP A 6 -10.24 -19.50 7.60
CA ASP A 6 -10.24 -20.96 7.61
C ASP A 6 -11.08 -21.49 6.43
N PRO A 7 -10.46 -21.84 5.31
CA PRO A 7 -11.18 -22.40 4.16
C PRO A 7 -11.69 -23.82 4.40
N THR A 8 -11.24 -24.49 5.48
CA THR A 8 -11.71 -25.84 5.83
C THR A 8 -13.05 -25.84 6.55
N GLY A 9 -13.46 -24.68 7.10
CA GLY A 9 -14.71 -24.51 7.81
C GLY A 9 -14.75 -25.11 9.22
N VAL A 10 -13.61 -25.49 9.79
CA VAL A 10 -13.49 -25.95 11.18
C VAL A 10 -13.77 -24.78 12.15
N LEU A 11 -13.17 -23.64 11.88
CA LEU A 11 -13.49 -22.37 12.56
C LEU A 11 -14.53 -21.62 11.74
N LYS A 12 -15.53 -21.06 12.40
CA LYS A 12 -16.62 -20.36 11.72
C LYS A 12 -16.40 -18.84 11.74
N PRO A 13 -16.79 -18.11 10.68
CA PRO A 13 -16.82 -16.67 10.71
C PRO A 13 -17.58 -16.13 11.91
N GLY A 14 -16.98 -15.16 12.61
CA GLY A 14 -17.48 -14.61 13.87
C GLY A 14 -16.91 -15.27 15.14
N ASP A 15 -16.31 -16.44 15.03
CA ASP A 15 -15.55 -17.03 16.13
C ASP A 15 -14.26 -16.24 16.39
N SER A 16 -13.62 -16.53 17.51
CA SER A 16 -12.28 -16.03 17.82
C SER A 16 -11.40 -17.17 18.30
N ALA A 17 -10.16 -17.19 17.88
CA ALA A 17 -9.19 -18.18 18.29
C ALA A 17 -7.91 -17.53 18.81
N LEU A 18 -7.30 -18.18 19.82
CA LEU A 18 -6.04 -17.74 20.39
C LEU A 18 -4.89 -18.30 19.56
N MET A 19 -4.15 -17.44 18.89
CA MET A 19 -3.06 -17.85 18.00
C MET A 19 -1.78 -17.06 18.24
N SER A 20 -0.64 -17.75 18.13
CA SER A 20 0.69 -17.16 18.05
C SER A 20 1.08 -17.04 16.57
N VAL A 21 1.50 -15.86 16.15
CA VAL A 21 1.95 -15.59 14.79
C VAL A 21 3.38 -15.05 14.87
N ASN A 22 4.29 -15.59 14.06
CA ASN A 22 5.70 -15.13 13.99
C ASN A 22 6.43 -15.13 15.34
N ASN A 23 6.20 -16.13 16.18
CA ASN A 23 6.76 -16.24 17.53
C ASN A 23 6.37 -15.11 18.50
N GLU A 24 5.37 -14.29 18.15
CA GLU A 24 4.79 -13.32 19.08
C GLU A 24 3.91 -14.02 20.13
N PRO A 25 3.70 -13.39 21.29
CA PRO A 25 2.76 -13.91 22.29
C PRO A 25 1.38 -14.20 21.68
N PRO A 26 0.71 -15.27 22.11
CA PRO A 26 -0.63 -15.60 21.61
C PRO A 26 -1.59 -14.43 21.81
N ARG A 27 -2.40 -14.15 20.79
CA ARG A 27 -3.46 -13.14 20.82
C ARG A 27 -4.75 -13.69 20.23
N TRP A 28 -5.87 -13.15 20.67
CA TRP A 28 -7.16 -13.47 20.11
C TRP A 28 -7.30 -12.84 18.73
N LEU A 29 -7.57 -13.66 17.74
CA LEU A 29 -7.83 -13.24 16.37
C LEU A 29 -9.26 -13.63 15.99
N GLN A 30 -9.94 -12.74 15.29
CA GLN A 30 -11.29 -12.98 14.77
C GLN A 30 -11.21 -13.85 13.53
N VAL A 31 -12.12 -14.82 13.43
CA VAL A 31 -12.31 -15.63 12.23
C VAL A 31 -13.24 -14.87 11.27
N VAL A 32 -12.82 -14.73 10.02
CA VAL A 32 -13.56 -14.07 8.94
C VAL A 32 -13.80 -15.05 7.80
N SER A 33 -14.82 -14.78 6.97
CA SER A 33 -15.12 -15.61 5.82
C SER A 33 -14.10 -15.43 4.71
N LEU A 34 -13.82 -16.49 3.96
CA LEU A 34 -13.10 -16.39 2.69
C LEU A 34 -13.87 -15.51 1.68
N GLU A 35 -15.20 -15.52 1.74
CA GLU A 35 -16.08 -14.72 0.87
C GLU A 35 -15.98 -13.20 1.14
N ASP A 36 -15.41 -12.80 2.27
CA ASP A 36 -15.13 -11.39 2.59
C ASP A 36 -13.93 -10.83 1.80
N PHE A 37 -13.21 -11.70 1.07
CA PHE A 37 -12.07 -11.33 0.25
C PHE A 37 -12.36 -11.53 -1.24
N TYR A 38 -11.76 -10.70 -2.06
CA TYR A 38 -11.51 -11.10 -3.43
C TYR A 38 -10.39 -12.16 -3.40
N ALA A 39 -10.78 -13.39 -3.61
CA ALA A 39 -9.91 -14.55 -3.45
C ALA A 39 -9.91 -15.38 -4.73
N ILE A 40 -8.76 -15.95 -5.06
CA ILE A 40 -8.62 -16.94 -6.12
C ILE A 40 -7.99 -18.21 -5.55
N GLU A 41 -8.55 -19.37 -5.90
CA GLU A 41 -7.94 -20.66 -5.62
C GLU A 41 -6.81 -20.91 -6.62
N LEU A 42 -5.63 -21.28 -6.12
CA LEU A 42 -4.44 -21.42 -6.94
C LEU A 42 -4.44 -22.72 -7.71
N THR A 43 -4.21 -22.60 -9.02
CA THR A 43 -4.01 -23.71 -9.95
C THR A 43 -2.54 -24.15 -10.00
N GLU A 44 -2.26 -25.22 -10.76
CA GLU A 44 -0.88 -25.65 -11.04
C GLU A 44 -0.07 -24.56 -11.77
N GLU A 45 -0.70 -23.83 -12.69
CA GLU A 45 -0.09 -22.73 -13.43
C GLU A 45 0.30 -21.57 -12.50
N ASP A 46 -0.62 -21.16 -11.61
CA ASP A 46 -0.35 -20.11 -10.63
C ASP A 46 0.81 -20.49 -9.69
N VAL A 47 0.83 -21.71 -9.17
CA VAL A 47 1.92 -22.19 -8.30
C VAL A 47 3.26 -22.18 -9.04
N LYS A 48 3.26 -22.56 -10.31
CA LYS A 48 4.46 -22.50 -11.15
C LYS A 48 4.92 -21.05 -11.34
N GLU A 49 4.02 -20.12 -11.66
CA GLU A 49 4.35 -18.70 -11.82
C GLU A 49 4.94 -18.11 -10.54
N PHE A 50 4.36 -18.41 -9.38
CA PHE A 50 4.92 -18.00 -8.08
C PHE A 50 6.32 -18.56 -7.84
N SER A 51 6.56 -19.83 -8.21
CA SER A 51 7.86 -20.46 -8.08
C SER A 51 8.91 -19.81 -8.99
N ASP A 52 8.53 -19.56 -10.25
CA ASP A 52 9.39 -18.92 -11.24
C ASP A 52 9.71 -17.46 -10.83
N PHE A 53 8.73 -16.73 -10.31
CA PHE A 53 8.92 -15.40 -9.77
C PHE A 53 9.88 -15.41 -8.57
N ALA A 54 9.72 -16.34 -7.64
CA ALA A 54 10.62 -16.48 -6.49
C ALA A 54 12.06 -16.78 -6.92
N ALA A 55 12.23 -17.60 -7.96
CA ALA A 55 13.55 -17.95 -8.49
C ALA A 55 14.25 -16.78 -9.21
N THR A 56 13.47 -15.90 -9.87
CA THR A 56 13.99 -14.77 -10.65
C THR A 56 14.11 -13.49 -9.83
N SER A 57 13.29 -13.32 -8.79
CA SER A 57 13.27 -12.12 -7.94
C SER A 57 14.35 -12.10 -6.85
N GLY A 58 15.14 -13.15 -6.76
CA GLY A 58 16.12 -13.37 -5.67
C GLY A 58 17.18 -12.28 -5.49
N ASP A 59 17.34 -11.38 -6.45
CA ASP A 59 18.34 -10.30 -6.36
C ASP A 59 17.79 -8.89 -6.22
N ASP A 60 16.53 -8.61 -6.61
CA ASP A 60 16.04 -7.23 -6.71
C ASP A 60 14.87 -6.87 -5.77
N VAL A 61 14.12 -7.83 -5.28
CA VAL A 61 13.05 -7.57 -4.32
C VAL A 61 13.59 -7.69 -2.90
N GLY A 62 14.34 -6.69 -2.51
CA GLY A 62 14.57 -6.39 -1.12
C GLY A 62 15.64 -7.18 -0.41
N LYS A 63 16.89 -6.82 -0.62
CA LYS A 63 17.92 -6.90 0.43
C LYS A 63 17.59 -5.99 1.65
N GLY A 64 16.34 -5.59 1.79
CA GLY A 64 15.79 -4.93 2.95
C GLY A 64 15.07 -5.92 3.85
N ASN A 65 15.79 -6.57 4.74
CA ASN A 65 15.30 -7.28 5.94
C ASN A 65 14.09 -8.24 5.80
N MET A 66 13.84 -8.82 4.64
CA MET A 66 12.86 -9.90 4.49
C MET A 66 13.61 -11.25 4.39
N THR A 67 14.16 -11.70 5.48
CA THR A 67 14.77 -13.03 5.61
C THR A 67 13.76 -14.19 5.47
N ASP A 68 12.49 -13.89 5.25
CA ASP A 68 11.41 -14.89 5.18
C ASP A 68 10.62 -14.90 3.86
N SER A 69 10.89 -14.01 2.89
CA SER A 69 10.09 -13.96 1.65
C SER A 69 10.22 -15.22 0.78
N THR A 70 11.38 -15.87 0.81
CA THR A 70 11.58 -17.14 0.11
C THR A 70 10.75 -18.28 0.68
N SER A 71 10.47 -18.27 1.98
CA SER A 71 9.69 -19.32 2.63
C SER A 71 8.18 -19.25 2.26
N ILE A 72 7.65 -18.07 2.03
CA ILE A 72 6.24 -17.88 1.64
C ILE A 72 5.99 -18.54 0.29
N TYR A 73 6.79 -18.24 -0.72
CA TYR A 73 6.62 -18.78 -2.06
C TYR A 73 6.90 -20.29 -2.14
N GLN A 74 7.80 -20.82 -1.31
CA GLN A 74 8.12 -22.25 -1.25
C GLN A 74 6.99 -23.10 -0.67
N ASN A 75 6.07 -22.50 0.08
CA ASN A 75 4.97 -23.20 0.72
C ASN A 75 3.64 -23.08 -0.04
N VAL A 76 3.63 -22.38 -1.18
CA VAL A 76 2.43 -22.25 -2.02
C VAL A 76 2.12 -23.58 -2.70
N LYS A 77 0.86 -24.00 -2.64
CA LYS A 77 0.38 -25.28 -3.18
C LYS A 77 -0.93 -25.07 -3.95
N VAL A 78 -1.19 -25.95 -4.89
CA VAL A 78 -2.49 -26.05 -5.55
C VAL A 78 -3.59 -26.22 -4.51
N GLY A 79 -4.68 -25.47 -4.66
CA GLY A 79 -5.78 -25.42 -3.71
C GLY A 79 -5.57 -24.45 -2.54
N ASN A 80 -4.42 -23.79 -2.43
CA ASN A 80 -4.29 -22.62 -1.58
C ASN A 80 -5.03 -21.43 -2.17
N TYR A 81 -5.27 -20.39 -1.38
CA TYR A 81 -5.95 -19.17 -1.81
C TYR A 81 -5.00 -17.98 -1.79
N ALA A 82 -5.00 -17.21 -2.87
CA ALA A 82 -4.46 -15.86 -2.89
C ALA A 82 -5.56 -14.87 -2.54
N LEU A 83 -5.31 -14.04 -1.52
CA LEU A 83 -6.26 -13.04 -1.02
C LEU A 83 -5.79 -11.65 -1.42
N LEU A 84 -6.67 -10.87 -2.04
CA LEU A 84 -6.39 -9.47 -2.31
C LEU A 84 -6.45 -8.68 -1.01
N MET A 85 -5.32 -8.29 -0.47
CA MET A 85 -5.25 -7.50 0.76
C MET A 85 -5.30 -6.01 0.50
N ALA A 86 -4.67 -5.57 -0.58
CA ALA A 86 -4.59 -4.16 -0.94
C ALA A 86 -4.26 -3.99 -2.44
N MET A 87 -4.68 -2.86 -3.01
CA MET A 87 -4.34 -2.51 -4.39
C MET A 87 -4.34 -0.99 -4.60
N HIS A 88 -3.59 -0.56 -5.60
CA HIS A 88 -3.68 0.79 -6.15
C HIS A 88 -4.34 0.74 -7.53
N VAL A 89 -5.21 1.70 -7.79
CA VAL A 89 -5.79 1.95 -9.11
C VAL A 89 -5.49 3.38 -9.49
N THR A 90 -4.89 3.58 -10.65
CA THR A 90 -4.56 4.91 -11.15
C THR A 90 -5.17 5.11 -12.53
N SER A 91 -5.62 6.32 -12.82
CA SER A 91 -6.24 6.66 -14.08
C SER A 91 -5.77 8.04 -14.54
N LYS A 92 -5.46 8.16 -15.84
CA LYS A 92 -5.07 9.43 -16.46
C LYS A 92 -6.25 10.16 -17.08
N GLU A 93 -7.27 10.41 -16.32
CA GLU A 93 -8.44 11.17 -16.78
C GLU A 93 -8.29 12.67 -16.58
N ILE A 94 -7.38 13.06 -15.68
CA ILE A 94 -7.00 14.44 -15.43
C ILE A 94 -5.46 14.58 -15.53
N ASN A 95 -4.96 15.81 -15.70
CA ASN A 95 -3.53 16.09 -15.90
C ASN A 95 -2.62 15.53 -14.80
N ASN A 96 -3.11 15.50 -13.57
CA ASN A 96 -2.34 15.02 -12.41
C ASN A 96 -2.68 13.57 -12.05
N TRP A 97 -3.42 12.87 -12.89
CA TRP A 97 -3.96 11.55 -12.64
C TRP A 97 -4.92 11.52 -11.45
N THR A 98 -5.74 10.50 -11.37
CA THR A 98 -6.47 10.11 -10.16
C THR A 98 -5.77 8.91 -9.53
N TRP A 99 -5.67 8.93 -8.21
CA TRP A 99 -4.94 7.93 -7.45
C TRP A 99 -5.89 7.35 -6.42
N GLN A 100 -6.19 6.08 -6.55
CA GLN A 100 -7.10 5.36 -5.66
C GLN A 100 -6.32 4.25 -5.01
N THR A 101 -6.50 4.11 -3.70
CA THR A 101 -5.94 3.00 -2.95
C THR A 101 -7.04 2.29 -2.18
N PHE A 102 -7.01 0.99 -2.23
CA PHE A 102 -7.97 0.11 -1.59
C PHE A 102 -7.24 -0.85 -0.66
N TRP A 103 -7.85 -1.16 0.47
CA TRP A 103 -7.34 -2.16 1.38
C TRP A 103 -8.48 -2.88 2.09
N TRP A 104 -8.27 -4.15 2.33
CA TRP A 104 -9.23 -4.98 3.02
C TRP A 104 -9.36 -4.57 4.50
N SER A 105 -10.56 -4.69 5.06
CA SER A 105 -10.87 -4.45 6.47
C SER A 105 -11.94 -5.44 6.92
N PRO A 106 -11.80 -6.01 8.13
CA PRO A 106 -12.85 -6.84 8.69
C PRO A 106 -14.14 -6.05 8.98
N TYR A 107 -14.05 -4.72 8.95
CA TYR A 107 -15.17 -3.82 9.21
C TYR A 107 -15.61 -3.17 7.90
N ASN A 108 -16.83 -3.48 7.47
CA ASN A 108 -17.42 -2.93 6.25
C ASN A 108 -18.09 -1.56 6.45
N ASP A 109 -18.13 -1.04 7.68
CA ASP A 109 -18.82 0.18 8.09
C ASP A 109 -17.87 1.26 8.66
N HIS A 110 -16.59 1.24 8.27
CA HIS A 110 -15.60 2.17 8.80
C HIS A 110 -16.01 3.63 8.52
N PRO A 111 -16.20 4.49 9.55
CA PRO A 111 -16.82 5.80 9.41
C PRO A 111 -16.03 6.78 8.53
N PHE A 112 -14.71 6.60 8.40
CA PHE A 112 -13.85 7.50 7.61
C PHE A 112 -13.51 6.98 6.22
N PHE A 113 -13.56 5.66 5.99
CA PHE A 113 -13.07 5.04 4.76
C PHE A 113 -14.14 4.25 4.01
N GLY A 114 -15.34 4.19 4.56
CA GLY A 114 -16.46 3.46 4.01
C GLY A 114 -17.80 4.18 4.12
N ALA A 115 -17.85 5.38 4.73
CA ALA A 115 -19.10 6.11 4.98
C ALA A 115 -19.82 6.54 3.70
N ASP A 116 -19.10 6.77 2.62
CA ASP A 116 -19.60 7.16 1.30
C ASP A 116 -19.68 5.96 0.33
N ARG A 117 -19.46 4.74 0.82
CA ARG A 117 -19.56 3.54 -0.01
C ARG A 117 -21.02 3.37 -0.48
N PRO A 118 -21.24 3.13 -1.78
CA PRO A 118 -22.58 2.86 -2.28
C PRO A 118 -23.17 1.62 -1.61
N THR A 119 -24.41 1.71 -1.16
CA THR A 119 -25.12 0.60 -0.48
C THR A 119 -25.36 -0.62 -1.36
N SER A 120 -25.24 -0.46 -2.68
CA SER A 120 -25.33 -1.55 -3.65
C SER A 120 -24.09 -2.42 -3.74
N ILE A 121 -22.98 -2.03 -3.10
CA ILE A 121 -21.76 -2.83 -3.10
C ILE A 121 -21.89 -3.95 -2.08
N SER A 122 -21.83 -5.19 -2.58
CA SER A 122 -21.85 -6.42 -1.76
C SER A 122 -20.43 -6.96 -1.52
N ALA A 123 -20.34 -8.03 -0.73
CA ALA A 123 -19.12 -8.81 -0.59
C ALA A 123 -18.61 -9.29 -1.96
N PRO A 124 -17.28 -9.39 -2.15
CA PRO A 124 -16.24 -9.03 -1.18
C PRO A 124 -15.94 -7.53 -1.10
N TRP A 125 -16.38 -6.73 -2.09
CA TRP A 125 -15.98 -5.32 -2.22
C TRP A 125 -16.47 -4.44 -1.07
N GLY A 126 -17.53 -4.86 -0.37
CA GLY A 126 -17.99 -4.24 0.86
C GLY A 126 -16.94 -4.20 1.98
N HIS A 127 -15.93 -5.07 1.94
CA HIS A 127 -14.84 -5.13 2.90
C HIS A 127 -13.60 -4.33 2.50
N TYR A 128 -13.62 -3.61 1.36
CA TYR A 128 -12.49 -2.79 0.95
C TYR A 128 -12.74 -1.31 1.26
N ASN A 129 -11.91 -0.77 2.13
CA ASN A 129 -11.83 0.66 2.37
C ASN A 129 -11.12 1.33 1.20
N MET A 130 -11.40 2.61 0.96
CA MET A 130 -10.82 3.38 -0.14
C MET A 130 -10.38 4.76 0.31
N ARG A 131 -9.30 5.23 -0.29
CA ARG A 131 -8.90 6.63 -0.31
C ARG A 131 -8.58 7.04 -1.73
N THR A 132 -8.86 8.30 -2.05
CA THR A 132 -8.56 8.86 -3.37
C THR A 132 -7.74 10.12 -3.20
N ALA A 133 -6.70 10.29 -4.02
CA ALA A 133 -5.92 11.51 -4.11
C ALA A 133 -5.93 12.05 -5.54
N TYR A 134 -6.33 13.30 -5.72
CA TYR A 134 -6.25 14.05 -6.98
C TYR A 134 -5.77 15.49 -6.76
N PHE A 135 -5.29 15.79 -5.56
CA PHE A 135 -4.58 17.01 -5.18
C PHE A 135 -3.55 16.69 -4.08
N MET A 136 -2.51 17.50 -3.96
CA MET A 136 -1.39 17.26 -3.04
C MET A 136 -1.63 17.88 -1.67
N VAL A 137 -2.28 19.03 -1.65
CA VAL A 137 -2.47 19.89 -0.46
C VAL A 137 -3.87 20.46 -0.40
N THR A 138 -4.28 20.88 0.77
CA THR A 138 -5.56 21.54 1.00
C THR A 138 -5.32 22.99 1.48
N PRO A 139 -5.84 24.03 0.83
CA PRO A 139 -6.61 23.97 -0.42
C PRO A 139 -5.77 23.52 -1.63
N ALA A 140 -6.43 22.88 -2.59
CA ALA A 140 -5.78 22.32 -3.76
C ALA A 140 -4.99 23.39 -4.55
N GLY A 141 -3.75 23.05 -4.95
CA GLY A 141 -2.90 23.94 -5.74
C GLY A 141 -2.22 25.07 -4.98
N SER A 142 -2.41 25.20 -3.68
CA SER A 142 -1.75 26.21 -2.87
C SER A 142 -0.36 25.74 -2.42
N ALA A 143 0.69 26.49 -2.77
CA ALA A 143 2.05 26.19 -2.30
C ALA A 143 2.20 26.27 -0.75
N ALA A 144 1.27 26.94 -0.08
CA ALA A 144 1.20 27.05 1.37
C ALA A 144 0.08 26.20 1.99
N GLY A 145 -0.50 25.28 1.21
CA GLY A 145 -1.56 24.38 1.69
C GLY A 145 -1.00 23.30 2.60
N GLU A 146 -1.84 22.80 3.47
CA GLU A 146 -1.51 21.67 4.34
C GLU A 146 -1.50 20.37 3.53
N PRO A 147 -0.55 19.45 3.78
CA PRO A 147 -0.48 18.18 3.09
C PRO A 147 -1.79 17.39 3.19
N PHE A 148 -2.28 16.88 2.07
CA PHE A 148 -3.39 15.95 2.06
C PHE A 148 -2.84 14.52 2.25
N VAL A 149 -3.01 13.96 3.44
CA VAL A 149 -2.47 12.65 3.78
C VAL A 149 -3.42 11.54 3.30
N SER A 150 -2.91 10.69 2.42
CA SER A 150 -3.62 9.53 1.91
C SER A 150 -2.64 8.44 1.51
N PHE A 151 -2.67 7.31 2.20
CA PHE A 151 -1.81 6.15 1.91
C PHE A 151 -2.52 4.83 2.24
N ASN A 152 -1.97 3.74 1.75
CA ASN A 152 -2.45 2.39 2.02
C ASN A 152 -1.76 1.82 3.26
N PRO A 153 -2.50 1.46 4.31
CA PRO A 153 -1.90 0.94 5.55
C PRO A 153 -1.22 -0.43 5.39
N TYR A 154 -1.50 -1.19 4.33
CA TYR A 154 -0.83 -2.47 4.06
C TYR A 154 0.41 -2.32 3.20
N LEU A 155 0.40 -1.39 2.24
CA LEU A 155 1.45 -1.26 1.24
C LEU A 155 2.50 -0.19 1.61
N GLU A 156 2.10 0.86 2.34
CA GLU A 156 2.89 2.08 2.48
C GLU A 156 3.25 2.43 3.93
N THR A 157 2.82 1.64 4.90
CA THR A 157 3.10 1.92 6.33
C THR A 157 4.60 2.05 6.62
N ASN A 158 5.43 1.30 5.93
CA ASN A 158 6.87 1.21 6.20
C ASN A 158 7.74 2.05 5.26
N LEU A 159 7.14 2.84 4.36
CA LEU A 159 7.92 3.51 3.32
C LEU A 159 8.88 4.58 3.85
N PHE A 160 8.57 5.26 4.95
CA PHE A 160 9.34 6.41 5.41
C PHE A 160 9.67 6.41 6.92
N GLY A 161 9.75 5.27 7.53
CA GLY A 161 10.35 5.06 8.86
C GLY A 161 9.66 5.78 10.01
N THR A 162 10.13 6.93 10.40
CA THR A 162 9.62 7.67 11.58
C THR A 162 9.08 9.04 11.19
N VAL A 163 7.93 9.40 11.78
CA VAL A 163 7.40 10.76 11.70
C VAL A 163 7.74 11.51 12.97
N PRO A 164 8.45 12.64 12.88
CA PRO A 164 8.64 13.49 14.03
C PRO A 164 7.31 14.13 14.45
N ILE A 165 6.94 13.97 15.70
CA ILE A 165 5.80 14.66 16.29
C ILE A 165 6.27 15.71 17.29
N LYS A 166 5.64 16.90 17.25
CA LYS A 166 5.81 17.88 18.29
C LYS A 166 4.95 17.47 19.49
N THR A 167 5.60 17.15 20.59
CA THR A 167 4.90 17.01 21.86
C THR A 167 4.49 18.39 22.43
N LYS A 168 3.58 18.41 23.39
CA LYS A 168 3.16 19.65 24.07
C LYS A 168 4.33 20.45 24.68
N ASN A 169 5.47 19.80 24.92
CA ASN A 169 6.67 20.40 25.51
C ASN A 169 7.70 20.82 24.44
N GLY A 170 7.34 20.81 23.15
CA GLY A 170 8.23 21.17 22.07
C GLY A 170 9.34 20.15 21.77
N VAL A 171 9.36 19.02 22.47
CA VAL A 171 10.29 17.93 22.21
C VAL A 171 9.78 17.18 20.99
N LEU A 172 10.68 17.00 20.00
CA LEU A 172 10.40 16.11 18.88
C LEU A 172 10.51 14.67 19.36
N ASP A 173 9.39 13.98 19.36
CA ASP A 173 9.35 12.54 19.49
C ASP A 173 9.18 11.92 18.10
N SER A 174 9.49 10.66 17.95
CA SER A 174 9.33 9.94 16.67
C SER A 174 8.40 8.75 16.87
N ILE A 175 7.34 8.70 16.06
CA ILE A 175 6.50 7.51 15.99
C ILE A 175 7.07 6.63 14.87
N PRO A 176 7.50 5.40 15.17
CA PRO A 176 7.87 4.46 14.13
C PRO A 176 6.61 4.04 13.34
N TRP A 177 6.76 3.86 12.04
CA TRP A 177 5.76 3.22 11.17
C TRP A 177 4.42 3.97 11.01
N THR A 178 4.48 5.22 10.66
CA THR A 178 3.26 6.03 10.45
C THR A 178 2.85 6.16 8.99
N GLY A 179 3.59 5.56 8.07
CA GLY A 179 3.35 5.70 6.63
C GLY A 179 3.84 7.04 6.08
N VAL A 180 3.33 7.42 4.92
CA VAL A 180 3.70 8.68 4.26
C VAL A 180 2.93 9.87 4.86
N ASN A 181 3.58 11.03 4.96
CA ASN A 181 2.98 12.29 5.41
C ASN A 181 2.33 13.09 4.27
N SER A 182 2.17 12.48 3.12
CA SER A 182 1.60 13.05 1.92
C SER A 182 0.63 12.07 1.27
N ASN A 183 0.58 12.02 -0.02
CA ASN A 183 -0.26 11.08 -0.76
C ASN A 183 0.44 10.56 -2.01
N CYS A 184 -0.23 9.61 -2.67
CA CYS A 184 0.25 8.99 -3.92
C CYS A 184 0.65 10.04 -4.95
N MET A 185 -0.17 11.08 -5.15
CA MET A 185 0.11 12.12 -6.13
C MET A 185 1.39 12.89 -5.82
N THR A 186 1.63 13.27 -4.55
CA THR A 186 2.85 13.99 -4.14
C THR A 186 4.10 13.15 -4.41
N CYS A 187 4.07 11.88 -4.02
CA CYS A 187 5.17 10.95 -4.26
C CYS A 187 5.40 10.71 -5.76
N HIS A 188 4.34 10.43 -6.51
CA HIS A 188 4.43 10.15 -7.94
C HIS A 188 4.74 11.38 -8.79
N ARG A 189 4.43 12.59 -8.33
CA ARG A 189 4.86 13.82 -8.98
C ARG A 189 6.38 13.90 -9.13
N LEU A 190 7.14 13.34 -8.21
CA LEU A 190 8.59 13.31 -8.23
C LEU A 190 9.18 12.34 -9.26
N ALA A 191 8.36 11.58 -9.98
CA ALA A 191 8.83 10.66 -11.00
C ALA A 191 9.55 11.43 -12.12
N ALA A 192 10.86 11.47 -12.00
CA ALA A 192 11.76 12.15 -12.93
C ALA A 192 13.12 11.45 -12.90
N ARG A 193 13.93 11.70 -13.92
CA ARG A 193 15.25 11.08 -14.10
C ARG A 193 16.27 12.07 -14.64
N ALA A 194 17.45 12.07 -14.05
CA ALA A 194 18.59 12.79 -14.60
C ALA A 194 19.15 12.06 -15.84
N PRO A 195 19.60 12.79 -16.89
CA PRO A 195 20.24 12.20 -18.05
C PRO A 195 21.48 11.38 -17.66
N GLY A 196 21.58 10.17 -18.17
CA GLY A 196 22.78 9.32 -18.03
C GLY A 196 23.02 8.68 -16.68
N ASN A 197 22.15 8.86 -15.70
CA ASN A 197 22.25 8.17 -14.42
C ASN A 197 20.88 7.86 -13.81
N PHE A 198 20.87 7.08 -12.70
CA PHE A 198 19.65 6.67 -11.99
C PHE A 198 19.24 7.65 -10.88
N ASN A 199 19.82 8.87 -10.83
CA ASN A 199 19.43 9.83 -9.82
C ASN A 199 17.98 10.28 -10.07
N THR A 200 17.17 10.09 -9.06
CA THR A 200 15.80 10.58 -8.96
C THR A 200 15.77 11.76 -7.99
N PRO A 201 14.74 12.62 -8.05
CA PRO A 201 14.58 13.66 -7.05
C PRO A 201 14.54 13.07 -5.64
N ALA A 202 15.12 13.78 -4.69
CA ALA A 202 14.94 13.43 -3.28
C ALA A 202 13.45 13.54 -2.91
N TYR A 203 12.98 12.60 -2.11
CA TYR A 203 11.60 12.63 -1.64
C TYR A 203 11.34 13.91 -0.83
N GLN A 204 10.30 14.62 -1.22
CA GLN A 204 9.77 15.79 -0.51
C GLN A 204 8.44 15.36 0.13
N PRO A 205 8.41 15.00 1.41
CA PRO A 205 7.24 14.35 2.02
C PRO A 205 6.04 15.28 2.13
N ASP A 206 6.30 16.59 2.19
CA ASP A 206 5.30 17.53 2.65
C ASP A 206 5.06 18.63 1.62
N GLY A 207 3.82 18.79 1.24
CA GLY A 207 3.36 19.96 0.56
C GLY A 207 3.20 19.83 -0.96
N PHE A 208 3.09 20.99 -1.58
CA PHE A 208 2.81 21.12 -3.01
C PHE A 208 4.12 21.08 -3.81
N ILE A 209 4.16 20.20 -4.80
CA ILE A 209 5.26 20.08 -5.76
C ILE A 209 4.79 20.61 -7.11
N GLY A 210 5.24 21.79 -7.47
CA GLY A 210 4.92 22.46 -8.73
C GLY A 210 5.59 21.78 -9.93
N ILE A 211 5.01 21.95 -11.11
CA ILE A 211 5.59 21.42 -12.35
C ILE A 211 6.96 22.04 -12.68
N GLY A 212 7.17 23.26 -12.24
CA GLY A 212 8.43 24.02 -12.42
C GLY A 212 9.34 24.04 -11.19
N ASP A 213 9.09 23.15 -10.21
CA ASP A 213 9.89 23.10 -9.00
C ASP A 213 11.37 22.82 -9.29
N SER A 214 12.24 23.47 -8.53
CA SER A 214 13.70 23.35 -8.68
C SER A 214 14.22 21.93 -8.43
N VAL A 215 13.47 21.08 -7.73
CA VAL A 215 13.77 19.66 -7.54
C VAL A 215 13.94 18.91 -8.87
N PHE A 216 13.33 19.40 -9.95
CA PHE A 216 13.44 18.82 -11.29
C PHE A 216 14.55 19.41 -12.14
N ALA A 217 15.41 20.29 -11.59
CA ALA A 217 16.46 20.92 -12.37
C ALA A 217 17.40 19.90 -13.03
N GLY A 218 17.52 19.96 -14.36
CA GLY A 218 18.29 19.00 -15.14
C GLY A 218 17.69 17.60 -15.28
N MET A 219 16.44 17.40 -14.89
CA MET A 219 15.76 16.10 -14.97
C MET A 219 14.67 16.07 -16.02
N THR A 220 14.43 14.90 -16.59
CA THR A 220 13.27 14.60 -17.43
C THR A 220 12.15 14.04 -16.56
N LYS A 221 11.02 14.73 -16.53
CA LYS A 221 9.81 14.26 -15.83
C LYS A 221 9.11 13.20 -16.68
N VAL A 222 8.66 12.14 -16.05
CA VAL A 222 8.05 10.98 -16.71
C VAL A 222 6.57 10.78 -16.33
N ASP A 223 5.87 11.89 -16.18
CA ASP A 223 4.42 11.93 -16.03
C ASP A 223 3.89 10.99 -14.93
N PHE A 224 4.46 11.10 -13.72
CA PHE A 224 4.12 10.30 -12.54
C PHE A 224 4.50 8.81 -12.62
N LEU A 225 5.19 8.34 -13.65
CA LEU A 225 5.48 6.92 -13.85
C LEU A 225 6.88 6.55 -13.34
N TRP A 226 6.99 6.14 -12.10
CA TRP A 226 8.23 5.65 -11.51
C TRP A 226 8.84 4.47 -12.28
N SER A 227 8.00 3.57 -12.83
CA SER A 227 8.47 2.46 -13.65
C SER A 227 9.29 2.91 -14.85
N VAL A 228 8.93 4.03 -15.46
CA VAL A 228 9.70 4.64 -16.57
C VAL A 228 10.94 5.36 -16.05
N ALA A 229 10.88 5.99 -14.88
CA ALA A 229 12.03 6.67 -14.29
C ALA A 229 13.15 5.68 -13.91
N ILE A 230 12.76 4.51 -13.36
CA ILE A 230 13.69 3.52 -12.81
C ILE A 230 14.18 2.54 -13.90
N ARG A 231 13.33 2.18 -14.85
CA ARG A 231 13.63 1.21 -15.91
C ARG A 231 13.35 1.80 -17.29
N PRO A 232 14.18 2.76 -17.79
CA PRO A 232 14.02 3.25 -19.15
C PRO A 232 14.36 2.14 -20.14
N GLN A 233 13.54 2.00 -21.14
CA GLN A 233 13.82 1.15 -22.30
C GLN A 233 14.81 1.84 -23.24
#